data_98e278a0024384b803c900a992804d65
#
_entry.id   98e278a0024384b803c900a992804d65
#
_cell.length_a   1.000
_cell.length_b   1.000
_cell.length_c   1.000
_cell.angle_alpha   90.00
_cell.angle_beta   90.00
_cell.angle_gamma   90.00
#
_symmetry.space_group_name_H-M   'P 1'
#
loop_
_entity.id
_entity.type
_entity.pdbx_description
1 polymer ?
#
loop_
_entity_poly.entity_id
_entity_poly.type
_entity_poly.pdbx_seq_one_letter_code
_entity_poly.pdbx_strand_id
1 'polypeptide(L)'
;MSALAKGWILYRPEPGLVKQESYEVDRLLEVAPRHGYDLAVVDPDDVQLLVNAEGADAVTVDGEEVPLPDFVIPRLGSMTGYFALAVIRQLEHLGVFCLNGADAVALAQDKLHQLQVLADHGFPVPKTLLVKFPVDADMVEETIGFPVVVKTLVGTQGSGVYLSEDKQGLDDLLQFVQANNPDARLVLQQFLSESRGRDVRILAVGTRIVSAMERIAESGFKSNYSQGGTARPFAWGPKNEFSVAEVMRVLGMDMAG
;
A
#
# COMPACT_ATOMS: atom_id res chain seq x y z
N MET A 1 31.90 -21.62 -8.07
CA MET A 1 30.86 -20.60 -8.29
C MET A 1 29.94 -20.68 -7.08
N SER A 2 29.73 -19.59 -6.37
CA SER A 2 28.74 -19.58 -5.28
C SER A 2 27.36 -19.88 -5.88
N ALA A 3 26.54 -20.69 -5.21
CA ALA A 3 25.17 -20.92 -5.62
C ALA A 3 24.42 -19.57 -5.61
N LEU A 4 23.57 -19.35 -6.60
CA LEU A 4 22.70 -18.15 -6.64
C LEU A 4 21.69 -18.25 -5.49
N ALA A 5 21.45 -17.14 -4.79
CA ALA A 5 20.35 -17.08 -3.84
C ALA A 5 19.01 -17.13 -4.60
N LYS A 6 18.11 -17.98 -4.14
CA LYS A 6 16.81 -18.23 -4.78
C LYS A 6 15.74 -17.38 -4.13
N GLY A 7 14.97 -16.66 -4.93
CA GLY A 7 13.86 -15.85 -4.45
C GLY A 7 12.56 -16.11 -5.19
N TRP A 8 11.45 -15.92 -4.51
CA TRP A 8 10.15 -15.87 -5.15
C TRP A 8 9.64 -14.43 -5.24
N ILE A 9 9.00 -14.11 -6.37
CA ILE A 9 8.16 -12.94 -6.50
C ILE A 9 6.73 -13.44 -6.42
N LEU A 10 6.03 -13.12 -5.31
CA LEU A 10 4.59 -13.42 -5.23
C LEU A 10 3.84 -12.39 -6.08
N TYR A 11 3.34 -12.84 -7.20
CA TYR A 11 2.65 -11.99 -8.16
C TYR A 11 1.57 -12.77 -8.89
N ARG A 12 0.39 -12.16 -9.06
CA ARG A 12 -0.71 -12.72 -9.83
C ARG A 12 -0.74 -12.08 -11.22
N PRO A 13 -0.31 -12.80 -12.26
CA PRO A 13 -0.39 -12.30 -13.62
C PRO A 13 -1.85 -12.25 -14.09
N GLU A 14 -2.29 -11.12 -14.63
CA GLU A 14 -3.59 -11.01 -15.29
C GLU A 14 -3.41 -11.03 -16.79
N PRO A 15 -3.85 -12.09 -17.49
CA PRO A 15 -3.70 -12.19 -18.94
C PRO A 15 -4.37 -11.01 -19.66
N GLY A 16 -3.61 -10.35 -20.54
CA GLY A 16 -4.10 -9.25 -21.38
C GLY A 16 -4.11 -7.86 -20.76
N LEU A 17 -3.69 -7.70 -19.50
CA LEU A 17 -3.54 -6.41 -18.84
C LEU A 17 -2.07 -6.14 -18.52
N VAL A 18 -1.49 -5.10 -19.13
CA VAL A 18 -0.17 -4.59 -18.73
C VAL A 18 -0.38 -3.66 -17.53
N LYS A 19 -0.09 -4.15 -16.33
CA LYS A 19 -0.12 -3.35 -15.09
C LYS A 19 1.27 -2.77 -14.79
N GLN A 20 1.31 -1.74 -13.95
CA GLN A 20 2.58 -1.20 -13.46
C GLN A 20 3.41 -2.28 -12.74
N GLU A 21 2.74 -3.13 -11.96
CA GLU A 21 3.36 -4.24 -11.24
C GLU A 21 4.02 -5.27 -12.18
N SER A 22 3.45 -5.53 -13.35
CA SER A 22 4.07 -6.44 -14.33
C SER A 22 5.41 -5.91 -14.83
N TYR A 23 5.51 -4.61 -15.11
CA TYR A 23 6.78 -3.98 -15.49
C TYR A 23 7.84 -4.12 -14.39
N GLU A 24 7.46 -3.92 -13.12
CA GLU A 24 8.38 -4.07 -12.00
C GLU A 24 8.87 -5.53 -11.85
N VAL A 25 7.97 -6.50 -12.00
CA VAL A 25 8.31 -7.94 -11.98
C VAL A 25 9.28 -8.28 -13.10
N ASP A 26 8.99 -7.85 -14.33
CA ASP A 26 9.87 -8.08 -15.48
C ASP A 26 11.26 -7.48 -15.26
N ARG A 27 11.33 -6.27 -14.68
CA ARG A 27 12.60 -5.63 -14.36
C ARG A 27 13.39 -6.36 -13.28
N LEU A 28 12.72 -6.87 -12.25
CA LEU A 28 13.37 -7.68 -11.23
C LEU A 28 13.95 -8.97 -11.82
N LEU A 29 13.19 -9.67 -12.65
CA LEU A 29 13.65 -10.88 -13.34
C LEU A 29 14.84 -10.62 -14.27
N GLU A 30 14.84 -9.48 -14.97
CA GLU A 30 15.94 -9.10 -15.88
C GLU A 30 17.24 -8.78 -15.13
N VAL A 31 17.15 -8.11 -13.97
CA VAL A 31 18.35 -7.64 -13.28
C VAL A 31 18.90 -8.65 -12.26
N ALA A 32 18.07 -9.51 -11.71
CA ALA A 32 18.43 -10.46 -10.65
C ALA A 32 19.66 -11.32 -10.99
N PRO A 33 19.78 -11.94 -12.18
CA PRO A 33 20.94 -12.79 -12.49
C PRO A 33 22.27 -12.03 -12.48
N ARG A 34 22.25 -10.73 -12.81
CA ARG A 34 23.45 -9.88 -12.81
C ARG A 34 23.97 -9.60 -11.40
N HIS A 35 23.11 -9.79 -10.39
CA HIS A 35 23.38 -9.56 -8.98
C HIS A 35 23.48 -10.85 -8.17
N GLY A 36 23.50 -12.02 -8.83
CA GLY A 36 23.67 -13.31 -8.15
C GLY A 36 22.38 -13.88 -7.56
N TYR A 37 21.23 -13.50 -8.09
CA TYR A 37 19.93 -13.98 -7.67
C TYR A 37 19.24 -14.79 -8.78
N ASP A 38 18.51 -15.82 -8.38
CA ASP A 38 17.63 -16.62 -9.24
C ASP A 38 16.20 -16.41 -8.74
N LEU A 39 15.36 -15.74 -9.55
CA LEU A 39 14.00 -15.38 -9.17
C LEU A 39 12.97 -16.19 -9.97
N ALA A 40 11.99 -16.73 -9.27
CA ALA A 40 10.80 -17.34 -9.85
C ALA A 40 9.55 -16.52 -9.50
N VAL A 41 8.62 -16.41 -10.43
CA VAL A 41 7.28 -15.83 -10.16
C VAL A 41 6.38 -16.95 -9.69
N VAL A 42 5.70 -16.73 -8.57
CA VAL A 42 4.74 -17.68 -7.97
C VAL A 42 3.44 -16.94 -7.74
N ASP A 43 2.33 -17.45 -8.30
CA ASP A 43 1.00 -16.97 -7.94
C ASP A 43 0.64 -17.52 -6.56
N PRO A 44 0.28 -16.67 -5.58
CA PRO A 44 -0.13 -17.16 -4.28
C PRO A 44 -1.28 -18.16 -4.33
N ASP A 45 -2.17 -18.08 -5.32
CA ASP A 45 -3.33 -18.99 -5.44
C ASP A 45 -2.91 -20.43 -5.84
N ASP A 46 -1.70 -20.61 -6.39
CA ASP A 46 -1.13 -21.91 -6.72
C ASP A 46 -0.42 -22.55 -5.50
N VAL A 47 -0.30 -21.82 -4.39
CA VAL A 47 0.39 -22.28 -3.17
C VAL A 47 -0.60 -23.00 -2.25
N GLN A 48 -0.25 -24.18 -1.77
CA GLN A 48 -0.99 -24.88 -0.71
C GLN A 48 -0.14 -24.92 0.56
N LEU A 49 -0.80 -24.73 1.69
CA LEU A 49 -0.18 -24.67 3.01
C LEU A 49 -0.67 -25.83 3.86
N LEU A 50 0.25 -26.64 4.40
CA LEU A 50 -0.04 -27.59 5.44
C LEU A 50 0.46 -27.05 6.77
N VAL A 51 -0.44 -26.89 7.72
CA VAL A 51 -0.12 -26.49 9.10
C VAL A 51 -0.48 -27.64 10.03
N ASN A 52 0.48 -28.14 10.79
CA ASN A 52 0.23 -29.22 11.76
C ASN A 52 1.07 -29.03 13.04
N ALA A 53 0.64 -29.72 14.11
CA ALA A 53 1.31 -29.64 15.42
C ALA A 53 2.62 -30.46 15.49
N GLU A 54 2.93 -31.24 14.47
CA GLU A 54 4.10 -32.14 14.44
C GLU A 54 5.34 -31.49 13.85
N GLY A 55 5.23 -30.20 13.45
CA GLY A 55 6.34 -29.42 12.90
C GLY A 55 6.76 -29.81 11.47
N ALA A 56 5.89 -30.53 10.77
CA ALA A 56 6.09 -30.90 9.37
C ALA A 56 5.31 -29.94 8.45
N ASP A 57 5.32 -28.66 8.79
CA ASP A 57 4.68 -27.62 7.99
C ASP A 57 5.28 -27.63 6.59
N ALA A 58 4.43 -27.77 5.58
CA ALA A 58 4.84 -27.88 4.20
C ALA A 58 4.20 -26.78 3.36
N VAL A 59 4.93 -26.41 2.33
CA VAL A 59 4.47 -25.53 1.25
C VAL A 59 4.62 -26.30 -0.05
N THR A 60 3.53 -26.43 -0.81
CA THR A 60 3.55 -26.95 -2.17
C THR A 60 3.12 -25.85 -3.14
N VAL A 61 3.55 -25.95 -4.38
CA VAL A 61 3.14 -25.08 -5.48
C VAL A 61 2.61 -25.97 -6.58
N ASP A 62 1.39 -25.74 -7.06
CA ASP A 62 0.70 -26.60 -8.03
C ASP A 62 0.58 -28.07 -7.57
N GLY A 63 0.52 -28.31 -6.25
CA GLY A 63 0.45 -29.64 -5.66
C GLY A 63 1.79 -30.38 -5.57
N GLU A 64 2.89 -29.77 -5.99
CA GLU A 64 4.24 -30.35 -5.93
C GLU A 64 5.03 -29.78 -4.76
N GLU A 65 5.77 -30.63 -4.04
CA GLU A 65 6.73 -30.17 -3.04
C GLU A 65 7.86 -29.38 -3.71
N VAL A 66 8.13 -28.19 -3.21
CA VAL A 66 9.16 -27.30 -3.75
C VAL A 66 10.15 -26.91 -2.65
N PRO A 67 11.44 -26.75 -2.99
CA PRO A 67 12.39 -26.17 -2.04
C PRO A 67 11.98 -24.75 -1.69
N LEU A 68 11.99 -24.41 -0.40
CA LEU A 68 11.73 -23.05 0.04
C LEU A 68 12.76 -22.07 -0.56
N PRO A 69 12.34 -20.87 -0.92
CA PRO A 69 13.26 -19.83 -1.38
C PRO A 69 14.04 -19.24 -0.18
N ASP A 70 15.17 -18.61 -0.46
CA ASP A 70 15.93 -17.86 0.55
C ASP A 70 15.18 -16.57 0.97
N PHE A 71 14.39 -16.01 0.03
CA PHE A 71 13.60 -14.80 0.28
C PHE A 71 12.39 -14.69 -0.65
N VAL A 72 11.45 -13.83 -0.27
CA VAL A 72 10.21 -13.55 -1.03
C VAL A 72 9.98 -12.05 -1.19
N ILE A 73 9.54 -11.64 -2.37
CA ILE A 73 9.14 -10.27 -2.68
C ILE A 73 7.66 -10.27 -3.06
N PRO A 74 6.73 -9.89 -2.16
CA PRO A 74 5.32 -9.74 -2.51
C PRO A 74 5.10 -8.51 -3.43
N ARG A 75 4.46 -8.75 -4.60
CA ARG A 75 4.10 -7.71 -5.59
C ARG A 75 2.63 -7.77 -5.97
N LEU A 76 1.76 -7.88 -4.99
CA LEU A 76 0.32 -8.11 -5.15
C LEU A 76 -0.51 -6.82 -5.09
N GLY A 77 0.10 -5.71 -4.66
CA GLY A 77 -0.55 -4.41 -4.57
C GLY A 77 -1.81 -4.44 -3.69
N SER A 78 -2.83 -3.69 -4.09
CA SER A 78 -4.11 -3.60 -3.36
C SER A 78 -4.97 -4.87 -3.40
N MET A 79 -4.59 -5.86 -4.21
CA MET A 79 -5.29 -7.14 -4.34
C MET A 79 -4.79 -8.22 -3.38
N THR A 80 -3.90 -7.87 -2.45
CA THR A 80 -3.39 -8.80 -1.45
C THR A 80 -4.52 -9.21 -0.49
N GLY A 81 -5.15 -10.34 -0.77
CA GLY A 81 -6.22 -10.88 0.08
C GLY A 81 -5.69 -11.71 1.25
N TYR A 82 -6.63 -12.24 2.04
CA TYR A 82 -6.31 -13.12 3.18
C TYR A 82 -5.38 -14.28 2.79
N PHE A 83 -5.63 -14.90 1.64
CA PHE A 83 -4.87 -16.07 1.18
C PHE A 83 -3.40 -15.73 0.95
N ALA A 84 -3.12 -14.66 0.23
CA ALA A 84 -1.75 -14.20 -0.01
C ALA A 84 -1.02 -13.83 1.29
N LEU A 85 -1.72 -13.17 2.23
CA LEU A 85 -1.15 -12.89 3.56
C LEU A 85 -0.88 -14.18 4.35
N ALA A 86 -1.72 -15.21 4.20
CA ALA A 86 -1.48 -16.50 4.84
C ALA A 86 -0.24 -17.18 4.28
N VAL A 87 -0.03 -17.12 2.95
CA VAL A 87 1.19 -17.63 2.30
C VAL A 87 2.44 -16.93 2.83
N ILE A 88 2.42 -15.58 2.90
CA ILE A 88 3.57 -14.82 3.41
C ILE A 88 3.86 -15.21 4.86
N ARG A 89 2.83 -15.25 5.74
CA ARG A 89 3.01 -15.66 7.15
C ARG A 89 3.59 -17.05 7.31
N GLN A 90 3.14 -18.01 6.50
CA GLN A 90 3.68 -19.36 6.55
C GLN A 90 5.15 -19.41 6.14
N LEU A 91 5.51 -18.67 5.10
CA LEU A 91 6.90 -18.56 4.66
C LEU A 91 7.79 -17.91 5.73
N GLU A 92 7.30 -16.83 6.38
CA GLU A 92 8.00 -16.21 7.52
C GLU A 92 8.17 -17.19 8.70
N HIS A 93 7.12 -17.97 9.02
CA HIS A 93 7.19 -18.99 10.05
C HIS A 93 8.24 -20.06 9.75
N LEU A 94 8.40 -20.43 8.48
CA LEU A 94 9.41 -21.35 8.01
C LEU A 94 10.82 -20.73 7.87
N GLY A 95 10.98 -19.47 8.28
CA GLY A 95 12.27 -18.77 8.30
C GLY A 95 12.66 -18.11 6.98
N VAL A 96 11.75 -18.01 6.01
CA VAL A 96 11.99 -17.31 4.75
C VAL A 96 11.91 -15.80 4.99
N PHE A 97 12.91 -15.06 4.53
CA PHE A 97 12.86 -13.60 4.59
C PHE A 97 11.85 -13.04 3.60
N CYS A 98 10.85 -12.29 4.08
CA CYS A 98 9.80 -11.68 3.26
C CYS A 98 9.95 -10.15 3.20
N LEU A 99 10.04 -9.62 2.01
CA LEU A 99 10.24 -8.18 1.73
C LEU A 99 8.99 -7.58 1.03
N ASN A 100 7.94 -7.12 1.76
CA ASN A 100 7.77 -7.03 3.21
C ASN A 100 7.08 -8.28 3.79
N GLY A 101 7.13 -8.41 5.12
CA GLY A 101 6.39 -9.43 5.85
C GLY A 101 4.87 -9.19 5.87
N ALA A 102 4.12 -10.22 6.29
CA ALA A 102 2.65 -10.22 6.20
C ALA A 102 1.99 -9.09 7.01
N ASP A 103 2.48 -8.82 8.22
CA ASP A 103 1.91 -7.78 9.07
C ASP A 103 2.15 -6.38 8.49
N ALA A 104 3.33 -6.11 7.94
CA ALA A 104 3.64 -4.86 7.25
C ALA A 104 2.77 -4.69 5.99
N VAL A 105 2.58 -5.76 5.20
CA VAL A 105 1.70 -5.73 4.03
C VAL A 105 0.25 -5.49 4.43
N ALA A 106 -0.25 -6.16 5.47
CA ALA A 106 -1.60 -5.96 5.98
C ALA A 106 -1.81 -4.52 6.48
N LEU A 107 -0.85 -3.99 7.23
CA LEU A 107 -0.85 -2.60 7.70
C LEU A 107 -0.84 -1.61 6.54
N ALA A 108 -0.03 -1.87 5.49
CA ALA A 108 0.06 -1.02 4.31
C ALA A 108 -1.25 -0.91 3.53
N GLN A 109 -2.12 -1.90 3.61
CA GLN A 109 -3.43 -1.89 2.96
C GLN A 109 -4.48 -1.08 3.71
N ASP A 110 -4.39 -1.03 5.04
CA ASP A 110 -5.32 -0.30 5.89
C ASP A 110 -4.84 1.14 6.12
N LYS A 111 -5.33 2.05 5.27
CA LYS A 111 -4.97 3.48 5.31
C LYS A 111 -5.29 4.15 6.64
N LEU A 112 -6.36 3.72 7.32
CA LEU A 112 -6.71 4.28 8.62
C LEU A 112 -5.78 3.75 9.69
N HIS A 113 -5.50 2.46 9.70
CA HIS A 113 -4.57 1.84 10.65
C HIS A 113 -3.15 2.42 10.53
N GLN A 114 -2.66 2.67 9.30
CA GLN A 114 -1.40 3.39 9.11
C GLN A 114 -1.40 4.76 9.81
N LEU A 115 -2.47 5.54 9.65
CA LEU A 115 -2.58 6.86 10.29
C LEU A 115 -2.65 6.76 11.81
N GLN A 116 -3.34 5.74 12.36
CA GLN A 116 -3.39 5.48 13.79
C GLN A 116 -1.99 5.17 14.34
N VAL A 117 -1.26 4.24 13.70
CA VAL A 117 0.10 3.86 14.11
C VAL A 117 1.05 5.06 14.03
N LEU A 118 1.00 5.84 12.95
CA LEU A 118 1.85 7.02 12.78
C LEU A 118 1.53 8.11 13.81
N ALA A 119 0.24 8.36 14.08
CA ALA A 119 -0.18 9.33 15.09
C ALA A 119 0.28 8.93 16.50
N ASP A 120 0.17 7.66 16.87
CA ASP A 120 0.62 7.10 18.15
C ASP A 120 2.13 7.31 18.37
N HIS A 121 2.91 7.33 17.29
CA HIS A 121 4.34 7.59 17.32
C HIS A 121 4.72 9.07 17.12
N GLY A 122 3.72 9.97 17.16
CA GLY A 122 3.94 11.42 17.11
C GLY A 122 4.24 11.98 15.72
N PHE A 123 4.00 11.22 14.66
CA PHE A 123 4.09 11.75 13.30
C PHE A 123 2.93 12.70 12.99
N PRO A 124 3.18 13.80 12.27
CA PRO A 124 2.12 14.68 11.82
C PRO A 124 1.24 13.97 10.79
N VAL A 125 -0.01 13.74 11.16
CA VAL A 125 -1.04 13.19 10.28
C VAL A 125 -2.21 14.17 10.15
N PRO A 126 -2.91 14.20 9.01
CA PRO A 126 -4.10 15.02 8.88
C PRO A 126 -5.20 14.52 9.82
N LYS A 127 -6.00 15.44 10.40
CA LYS A 127 -7.16 15.06 11.17
C LYS A 127 -8.05 14.13 10.36
N THR A 128 -8.42 13.00 10.93
CA THR A 128 -9.13 11.94 10.19
C THR A 128 -10.22 11.35 11.07
N LEU A 129 -11.43 11.27 10.52
CA LEU A 129 -12.59 10.63 11.14
C LEU A 129 -13.02 9.41 10.33
N LEU A 130 -13.26 8.30 11.00
CA LEU A 130 -14.03 7.18 10.45
C LEU A 130 -15.47 7.32 10.88
N VAL A 131 -16.39 7.38 9.93
CA VAL A 131 -17.81 7.57 10.18
C VAL A 131 -18.67 6.54 9.46
N LYS A 132 -19.85 6.31 10.02
CA LYS A 132 -20.96 5.59 9.39
C LYS A 132 -22.21 6.44 9.47
N PHE A 133 -23.18 6.20 8.60
CA PHE A 133 -24.43 6.92 8.63
C PHE A 133 -25.26 6.65 9.92
N PRO A 134 -26.00 7.66 10.43
CA PRO A 134 -26.01 9.05 9.95
C PRO A 134 -24.73 9.81 10.32
N VAL A 135 -24.29 10.72 9.43
CA VAL A 135 -23.14 11.58 9.65
C VAL A 135 -23.62 13.00 9.91
N ASP A 136 -23.14 13.61 10.97
CA ASP A 136 -23.43 15.00 11.34
C ASP A 136 -22.37 15.95 10.76
N ALA A 137 -22.76 16.80 9.81
CA ALA A 137 -21.87 17.74 9.16
C ALA A 137 -21.42 18.88 10.10
N ASP A 138 -22.19 19.24 11.13
CA ASP A 138 -21.78 20.19 12.16
C ASP A 138 -20.59 19.64 12.96
N MET A 139 -20.67 18.39 13.37
CA MET A 139 -19.57 17.69 14.06
C MET A 139 -18.31 17.63 13.17
N VAL A 140 -18.45 17.41 11.86
CA VAL A 140 -17.32 17.41 10.93
C VAL A 140 -16.68 18.80 10.84
N GLU A 141 -17.50 19.86 10.73
CA GLU A 141 -17.04 21.25 10.71
C GLU A 141 -16.25 21.61 11.97
N GLU A 142 -16.77 21.26 13.15
CA GLU A 142 -16.13 21.54 14.44
C GLU A 142 -14.82 20.76 14.62
N THR A 143 -14.76 19.50 14.13
CA THR A 143 -13.61 18.60 14.38
C THR A 143 -12.51 18.80 13.34
N ILE A 144 -12.86 18.85 12.07
CA ILE A 144 -11.91 18.90 10.93
C ILE A 144 -11.87 20.29 10.32
N GLY A 145 -13.05 20.89 10.07
CA GLY A 145 -13.22 22.09 9.26
C GLY A 145 -13.27 21.80 7.75
N PHE A 146 -13.41 22.85 6.96
CA PHE A 146 -13.44 22.78 5.50
C PHE A 146 -12.21 23.45 4.87
N PRO A 147 -11.79 22.96 3.69
CA PRO A 147 -12.30 21.83 2.92
C PRO A 147 -12.04 20.47 3.57
N VAL A 148 -12.90 19.49 3.31
CA VAL A 148 -12.76 18.10 3.79
C VAL A 148 -12.70 17.12 2.63
N VAL A 149 -11.79 16.14 2.73
CA VAL A 149 -11.68 15.02 1.78
C VAL A 149 -12.53 13.87 2.27
N VAL A 150 -13.50 13.46 1.47
CA VAL A 150 -14.35 12.30 1.71
C VAL A 150 -13.82 11.11 0.92
N LYS A 151 -13.59 9.99 1.60
CA LYS A 151 -13.06 8.76 1.00
C LYS A 151 -13.96 7.58 1.35
N THR A 152 -14.26 6.74 0.38
CA THR A 152 -14.82 5.41 0.67
C THR A 152 -13.71 4.48 1.16
N LEU A 153 -14.04 3.54 2.07
CA LEU A 153 -13.07 2.53 2.53
C LEU A 153 -12.63 1.60 1.40
N VAL A 154 -13.53 1.36 0.45
CA VAL A 154 -13.26 0.53 -0.73
C VAL A 154 -13.03 1.43 -1.92
N GLY A 155 -11.86 1.34 -2.55
CA GLY A 155 -11.50 2.12 -3.73
C GLY A 155 -9.99 2.27 -3.87
N THR A 156 -9.51 2.22 -5.12
CA THR A 156 -8.09 2.33 -5.46
C THR A 156 -7.85 3.50 -6.41
N GLN A 157 -6.63 4.02 -6.47
CA GLN A 157 -6.15 5.00 -7.45
C GLN A 157 -6.99 6.30 -7.52
N GLY A 158 -7.58 6.72 -6.38
CA GLY A 158 -8.36 7.96 -6.30
C GLY A 158 -9.84 7.84 -6.73
N SER A 159 -10.32 6.63 -7.08
CA SER A 159 -11.76 6.38 -7.19
C SER A 159 -12.39 6.42 -5.78
N GLY A 160 -13.59 7.02 -5.65
CA GLY A 160 -14.25 7.18 -4.36
C GLY A 160 -13.60 8.23 -3.44
N VAL A 161 -12.82 9.18 -3.99
CA VAL A 161 -12.25 10.32 -3.26
C VAL A 161 -12.85 11.60 -3.78
N TYR A 162 -13.47 12.38 -2.87
CA TYR A 162 -14.16 13.64 -3.16
C TYR A 162 -13.63 14.74 -2.25
N LEU A 163 -13.62 15.97 -2.73
CA LEU A 163 -13.34 17.17 -1.95
C LEU A 163 -14.64 17.93 -1.77
N SER A 164 -15.01 18.20 -0.52
CA SER A 164 -16.09 19.13 -0.19
C SER A 164 -15.49 20.43 0.32
N GLU A 165 -15.81 21.52 -0.35
CA GLU A 165 -15.22 22.83 -0.04
C GLU A 165 -15.95 23.49 1.15
N ASP A 166 -17.21 23.10 1.40
CA ASP A 166 -18.06 23.64 2.45
C ASP A 166 -19.05 22.60 3.00
N LYS A 167 -19.81 23.01 4.02
CA LYS A 167 -20.79 22.18 4.69
C LYS A 167 -21.91 21.72 3.78
N GLN A 168 -22.45 22.64 2.94
CA GLN A 168 -23.57 22.32 2.06
C GLN A 168 -23.15 21.23 1.04
N GLY A 169 -21.97 21.37 0.44
CA GLY A 169 -21.45 20.37 -0.46
C GLY A 169 -21.19 19.01 0.22
N LEU A 170 -20.82 19.02 1.51
CA LEU A 170 -20.69 17.79 2.29
C LEU A 170 -22.07 17.15 2.51
N ASP A 171 -23.07 17.91 2.94
CA ASP A 171 -24.43 17.40 3.18
C ASP A 171 -25.03 16.79 1.91
N ASP A 172 -24.91 17.46 0.77
CA ASP A 172 -25.40 16.95 -0.52
C ASP A 172 -24.71 15.63 -0.91
N LEU A 173 -23.39 15.55 -0.73
CA LEU A 173 -22.63 14.33 -0.98
C LEU A 173 -23.03 13.20 -0.04
N LEU A 174 -23.19 13.47 1.25
CA LEU A 174 -23.58 12.48 2.26
C LEU A 174 -24.98 11.93 1.97
N GLN A 175 -25.95 12.79 1.61
CA GLN A 175 -27.29 12.38 1.21
C GLN A 175 -27.25 11.46 -0.03
N PHE A 176 -26.48 11.85 -1.04
CA PHE A 176 -26.30 11.02 -2.24
C PHE A 176 -25.71 9.64 -1.91
N VAL A 177 -24.66 9.60 -1.09
CA VAL A 177 -24.02 8.32 -0.70
C VAL A 177 -24.97 7.47 0.12
N GLN A 178 -25.66 8.06 1.10
CA GLN A 178 -26.62 7.35 1.96
C GLN A 178 -27.79 6.76 1.19
N ALA A 179 -28.31 7.49 0.20
CA ALA A 179 -29.42 7.01 -0.64
C ALA A 179 -29.03 5.78 -1.49
N ASN A 180 -27.75 5.69 -1.91
CA ASN A 180 -27.26 4.59 -2.73
C ASN A 180 -26.65 3.44 -1.91
N ASN A 181 -26.09 3.74 -0.74
CA ASN A 181 -25.47 2.75 0.16
C ASN A 181 -25.58 3.23 1.61
N PRO A 182 -26.67 2.94 2.31
CA PRO A 182 -26.90 3.37 3.70
C PRO A 182 -25.91 2.78 4.70
N ASP A 183 -25.28 1.66 4.36
CA ASP A 183 -24.28 0.98 5.19
C ASP A 183 -22.83 1.43 4.88
N ALA A 184 -22.67 2.41 4.00
CA ALA A 184 -21.34 2.90 3.64
C ALA A 184 -20.60 3.43 4.87
N ARG A 185 -19.32 3.11 4.92
CA ARG A 185 -18.36 3.65 5.89
C ARG A 185 -17.45 4.61 5.17
N LEU A 186 -17.28 5.80 5.73
CA LEU A 186 -16.52 6.86 5.10
C LEU A 186 -15.34 7.26 5.99
N VAL A 187 -14.26 7.64 5.36
CA VAL A 187 -13.15 8.37 5.98
C VAL A 187 -13.25 9.83 5.56
N LEU A 188 -13.41 10.70 6.55
CA LEU A 188 -13.41 12.16 6.38
C LEU A 188 -12.04 12.66 6.86
N GLN A 189 -11.35 13.43 6.03
CA GLN A 189 -9.97 13.81 6.32
C GLN A 189 -9.72 15.28 6.00
N GLN A 190 -8.98 15.93 6.88
CA GLN A 190 -8.51 17.30 6.67
C GLN A 190 -7.82 17.43 5.31
N PHE A 191 -8.23 18.43 4.55
CA PHE A 191 -7.55 18.77 3.31
C PHE A 191 -6.35 19.66 3.59
N LEU A 192 -5.18 19.24 3.10
CA LEU A 192 -3.95 20.02 3.23
C LEU A 192 -3.85 21.00 2.05
N SER A 193 -4.38 22.19 2.22
CA SER A 193 -4.51 23.20 1.16
C SER A 193 -3.17 23.61 0.56
N GLU A 194 -2.10 23.59 1.36
CA GLU A 194 -0.74 23.94 0.93
C GLU A 194 -0.17 22.97 -0.12
N SER A 195 -0.67 21.71 -0.14
CA SER A 195 -0.27 20.69 -1.07
C SER A 195 -1.32 20.39 -2.15
N ARG A 196 -2.28 21.32 -2.38
CA ARG A 196 -3.36 21.11 -3.36
C ARG A 196 -2.80 20.71 -4.74
N GLY A 197 -3.22 19.53 -5.22
CA GLY A 197 -2.79 18.98 -6.50
C GLY A 197 -1.30 18.59 -6.58
N ARG A 198 -0.63 18.48 -5.42
CA ARG A 198 0.80 18.10 -5.37
C ARG A 198 1.04 17.11 -4.25
N ASP A 199 1.86 16.13 -4.51
CA ASP A 199 2.41 15.24 -3.48
C ASP A 199 3.85 14.83 -3.84
N VAL A 200 4.55 14.30 -2.85
CA VAL A 200 5.87 13.69 -3.04
C VAL A 200 5.75 12.21 -2.77
N ARG A 201 6.18 11.40 -3.72
CA ARG A 201 6.31 9.95 -3.56
C ARG A 201 7.77 9.58 -3.40
N ILE A 202 8.08 8.84 -2.34
CA ILE A 202 9.42 8.42 -1.98
C ILE A 202 9.46 6.89 -1.99
N LEU A 203 10.37 6.31 -2.78
CA LEU A 203 10.70 4.89 -2.71
C LEU A 203 11.88 4.70 -1.77
N ALA A 204 11.69 3.88 -0.74
CA ALA A 204 12.72 3.53 0.22
C ALA A 204 12.90 2.01 0.32
N VAL A 205 14.15 1.59 0.57
CA VAL A 205 14.54 0.21 0.83
C VAL A 205 15.44 0.19 2.06
N GLY A 206 15.06 -0.57 3.07
CA GLY A 206 15.66 -0.47 4.39
C GLY A 206 15.50 0.94 4.96
N THR A 207 16.59 1.56 5.34
CA THR A 207 16.61 2.94 5.85
C THR A 207 17.00 3.99 4.81
N ARG A 208 17.07 3.61 3.53
CA ARG A 208 17.62 4.46 2.46
C ARG A 208 16.55 4.86 1.44
N ILE A 209 16.51 6.12 1.10
CA ILE A 209 15.73 6.60 -0.05
C ILE A 209 16.46 6.20 -1.33
N VAL A 210 15.76 5.48 -2.20
CA VAL A 210 16.29 5.02 -3.49
C VAL A 210 15.87 5.96 -4.61
N SER A 211 14.65 6.51 -4.53
CA SER A 211 14.10 7.42 -5.51
C SER A 211 13.02 8.30 -4.89
N ALA A 212 12.85 9.50 -5.42
CA ALA A 212 11.75 10.37 -5.04
C ALA A 212 11.26 11.18 -6.24
N MET A 213 9.95 11.38 -6.31
CA MET A 213 9.31 12.21 -7.34
C MET A 213 8.22 13.08 -6.72
N GLU A 214 8.08 14.28 -7.26
CA GLU A 214 6.91 15.12 -7.03
C GLU A 214 5.90 14.86 -8.13
N ARG A 215 4.64 14.62 -7.74
CA ARG A 215 3.53 14.48 -8.68
C ARG A 215 2.68 15.75 -8.63
N ILE A 216 2.26 16.21 -9.80
CA ILE A 216 1.55 17.48 -9.98
C ILE A 216 0.33 17.22 -10.84
N ALA A 217 -0.87 17.56 -10.34
CA ALA A 217 -2.11 17.48 -11.09
C ALA A 217 -2.14 18.54 -12.19
N GLU A 218 -2.69 18.23 -13.34
CA GLU A 218 -2.97 19.24 -14.39
C GLU A 218 -4.13 20.16 -13.97
N SER A 219 -5.08 19.59 -13.22
CA SER A 219 -6.23 20.32 -12.69
C SER A 219 -6.79 19.62 -11.45
N GLY A 220 -7.53 20.35 -10.61
CA GLY A 220 -8.17 19.80 -9.41
C GLY A 220 -7.20 19.59 -8.25
N PHE A 221 -7.48 18.59 -7.42
CA PHE A 221 -6.73 18.32 -6.17
C PHE A 221 -6.04 16.95 -6.16
N LYS A 222 -6.34 16.07 -7.10
CA LYS A 222 -5.78 14.71 -7.18
C LYS A 222 -4.54 14.71 -8.06
N SER A 223 -3.39 14.40 -7.49
CA SER A 223 -2.07 14.37 -8.18
C SER A 223 -1.72 13.03 -8.80
N ASN A 224 -2.63 12.05 -8.78
CA ASN A 224 -2.38 10.71 -9.29
C ASN A 224 -2.01 10.72 -10.78
N TYR A 225 -0.91 10.05 -11.13
CA TYR A 225 -0.44 9.92 -12.51
C TYR A 225 -1.51 9.27 -13.42
N SER A 226 -2.24 8.27 -12.90
CA SER A 226 -3.34 7.60 -13.62
C SER A 226 -4.53 8.53 -13.94
N GLN A 227 -4.56 9.75 -13.40
CA GLN A 227 -5.58 10.77 -13.65
C GLN A 227 -5.03 11.98 -14.44
N GLY A 228 -3.94 11.80 -15.19
CA GLY A 228 -3.35 12.86 -16.02
C GLY A 228 -2.30 13.72 -15.32
N GLY A 229 -1.92 13.39 -14.08
CA GLY A 229 -0.86 14.12 -13.38
C GLY A 229 0.51 13.91 -14.02
N THR A 230 1.38 14.89 -13.89
CA THR A 230 2.79 14.81 -14.31
C THR A 230 3.69 14.48 -13.13
N ALA A 231 4.86 13.91 -13.40
CA ALA A 231 5.85 13.60 -12.39
C ALA A 231 7.20 14.24 -12.75
N ARG A 232 7.90 14.74 -11.74
CA ARG A 232 9.28 15.24 -11.88
C ARG A 232 10.15 14.74 -10.74
N PRO A 233 11.47 14.62 -10.94
CA PRO A 233 12.39 14.27 -9.87
C PRO A 233 12.26 15.22 -8.67
N PHE A 234 12.30 14.66 -7.47
CA PHE A 234 12.30 15.41 -6.22
C PHE A 234 13.66 15.23 -5.53
N ALA A 235 14.31 16.33 -5.18
CA ALA A 235 15.55 16.31 -4.43
C ALA A 235 15.24 16.17 -2.93
N TRP A 236 15.91 15.24 -2.26
CA TRP A 236 15.76 15.01 -0.83
C TRP A 236 17.06 15.29 -0.09
N GLY A 237 16.95 15.45 1.24
CA GLY A 237 18.09 15.69 2.12
C GLY A 237 18.00 14.89 3.41
N PRO A 238 18.96 15.07 4.35
CA PRO A 238 19.06 14.28 5.57
C PRO A 238 17.78 14.25 6.44
N LYS A 239 17.01 15.34 6.41
CA LYS A 239 15.73 15.40 7.15
C LYS A 239 14.71 14.41 6.58
N ASN A 240 14.63 14.31 5.26
CA ASN A 240 13.74 13.35 4.60
C ASN A 240 14.20 11.91 4.87
N GLU A 241 15.51 11.64 4.79
CA GLU A 241 16.07 10.32 5.08
C GLU A 241 15.75 9.86 6.50
N PHE A 242 15.94 10.74 7.49
CA PHE A 242 15.59 10.44 8.87
C PHE A 242 14.09 10.16 9.03
N SER A 243 13.23 11.02 8.48
CA SER A 243 11.77 10.85 8.59
C SER A 243 11.30 9.55 7.93
N VAL A 244 11.83 9.22 6.74
CA VAL A 244 11.50 7.99 6.02
C VAL A 244 11.96 6.76 6.80
N ALA A 245 13.20 6.74 7.30
CA ALA A 245 13.72 5.64 8.08
C ALA A 245 12.89 5.37 9.34
N GLU A 246 12.45 6.41 10.04
CA GLU A 246 11.58 6.27 11.22
C GLU A 246 10.18 5.77 10.84
N VAL A 247 9.57 6.27 9.76
CA VAL A 247 8.28 5.76 9.26
C VAL A 247 8.39 4.29 8.89
N MET A 248 9.42 3.90 8.15
CA MET A 248 9.67 2.50 7.77
C MET A 248 9.77 1.60 9.00
N ARG A 249 10.56 2.03 10.00
CA ARG A 249 10.73 1.29 11.25
C ARG A 249 9.42 1.14 12.01
N VAL A 250 8.63 2.20 12.13
CA VAL A 250 7.36 2.21 12.89
C VAL A 250 6.30 1.34 12.21
N LEU A 251 6.27 1.35 10.87
CA LEU A 251 5.34 0.52 10.09
C LEU A 251 5.86 -0.91 9.83
N GLY A 252 7.07 -1.24 10.30
CA GLY A 252 7.67 -2.56 10.10
C GLY A 252 7.97 -2.90 8.64
N MET A 253 8.27 -1.89 7.82
CA MET A 253 8.47 -2.05 6.38
C MET A 253 9.95 -2.09 6.01
N ASP A 254 10.34 -3.02 5.15
CA ASP A 254 11.68 -3.09 4.57
C ASP A 254 11.73 -2.39 3.20
N MET A 255 10.61 -2.32 2.51
CA MET A 255 10.46 -1.60 1.25
C MET A 255 9.09 -0.91 1.18
N ALA A 256 9.07 0.39 0.85
CA ALA A 256 7.83 1.16 0.69
C ALA A 256 7.99 2.28 -0.36
N GLY A 257 6.83 2.68 -0.96
CA GLY A 257 6.79 3.77 -1.92
C GLY A 257 5.45 4.49 -2.01
#